data_34c3421f66fb1d2caa554ccd969d0e14
#
_entry.id   34c3421f66fb1d2caa554ccd969d0e14
#
_cell.length_a   1.000
_cell.length_b   1.000
_cell.length_c   1.000
_cell.angle_alpha   90.00
_cell.angle_beta   90.00
_cell.angle_gamma   90.00
#
_symmetry.space_group_name_H-M   'P 1'
#
loop_
_entity.id
_entity.type
_entity.pdbx_description
1 polymer ?
#
loop_
_entity_poly.entity_id
_entity_poly.type
_entity_poly.pdbx_seq_one_letter_code
_entity_poly.pdbx_strand_id
1 'polypeptide(L)'
;MIRFLTALMLTVMLITLPGCRQQQQLQQNAATPEYVYVEGYTAYMRGNKAVAPSKAPKRIKKLIAAGNKIVHCPYRRGGGHGRHVDSGYDCSGSVGFVLREAGMMGRVQYRTSRQFLSWGKPGYGKWLTVYVKRGHVFLVVAGLRFDTSGTRTGIGPRWYTKSRKCAGFYVRHVPGF
;
A
#
# COMPACT_ATOMS: atom_id res chain seq x y z
N MET A 1 11.60 -66.08 -29.65
CA MET A 1 11.40 -65.65 -28.26
C MET A 1 11.72 -64.14 -28.20
N ILE A 2 10.72 -63.33 -28.28
CA ILE A 2 10.82 -61.83 -28.29
C ILE A 2 10.40 -61.40 -26.92
N ARG A 3 11.31 -60.74 -26.16
CA ARG A 3 11.05 -60.16 -24.86
C ARG A 3 10.60 -58.68 -25.05
N PHE A 4 9.35 -58.39 -24.75
CA PHE A 4 8.85 -57.01 -24.64
C PHE A 4 9.29 -56.40 -23.31
N LEU A 5 10.12 -55.35 -23.34
CA LEU A 5 10.37 -54.48 -22.21
C LEU A 5 9.27 -53.41 -22.19
N THR A 6 8.37 -53.48 -21.22
CA THR A 6 7.42 -52.40 -20.93
C THR A 6 8.13 -51.34 -20.07
N ALA A 7 8.39 -50.19 -20.68
CA ALA A 7 8.88 -49.01 -19.96
C ALA A 7 7.71 -48.36 -19.21
N LEU A 8 7.77 -48.38 -17.87
CA LEU A 8 6.82 -47.71 -16.98
C LEU A 8 7.19 -46.23 -16.90
N MET A 9 6.45 -45.39 -17.65
CA MET A 9 6.55 -43.94 -17.55
C MET A 9 5.88 -43.47 -16.25
N LEU A 10 6.71 -43.11 -15.26
CA LEU A 10 6.24 -42.47 -14.03
C LEU A 10 5.90 -41.00 -14.33
N THR A 11 4.61 -40.73 -14.57
CA THR A 11 4.13 -39.37 -14.73
C THR A 11 4.05 -38.71 -13.33
N VAL A 12 5.03 -37.91 -12.97
CA VAL A 12 4.99 -37.08 -11.75
C VAL A 12 3.97 -35.99 -11.97
N MET A 13 2.76 -36.18 -11.45
CA MET A 13 1.73 -35.16 -11.43
C MET A 13 2.08 -34.11 -10.37
N LEU A 14 2.65 -32.99 -10.80
CA LEU A 14 2.86 -31.82 -9.94
C LEU A 14 1.48 -31.29 -9.50
N ILE A 15 1.04 -31.68 -8.32
CA ILE A 15 -0.15 -31.11 -7.66
C ILE A 15 0.23 -29.69 -7.22
N THR A 16 -0.01 -28.69 -8.08
CA THR A 16 0.05 -27.29 -7.68
C THR A 16 -1.14 -27.00 -6.79
N LEU A 17 -0.90 -26.79 -5.50
CA LEU A 17 -1.92 -26.43 -4.53
C LEU A 17 -2.69 -25.18 -5.03
N PRO A 18 -4.01 -25.25 -5.25
CA PRO A 18 -4.79 -24.16 -5.85
C PRO A 18 -4.90 -22.92 -4.94
N GLY A 19 -4.64 -23.05 -3.64
CA GLY A 19 -4.79 -21.98 -2.66
C GLY A 19 -3.85 -20.78 -2.85
N CYS A 20 -2.60 -21.01 -3.30
CA CYS A 20 -1.62 -19.93 -3.43
C CYS A 20 -1.89 -19.02 -4.64
N ARG A 21 -2.34 -19.58 -5.76
CA ARG A 21 -2.73 -18.82 -6.95
C ARG A 21 -4.04 -18.05 -6.75
N GLN A 22 -5.00 -18.63 -6.06
CA GLN A 22 -6.28 -18.01 -5.78
C GLN A 22 -6.16 -16.83 -4.80
N GLN A 23 -5.29 -16.92 -3.78
CA GLN A 23 -4.97 -15.79 -2.90
C GLN A 23 -4.24 -14.66 -3.64
N GLN A 24 -3.32 -14.96 -4.55
CA GLN A 24 -2.64 -13.95 -5.37
C GLN A 24 -3.62 -13.27 -6.34
N GLN A 25 -4.56 -13.99 -6.92
CA GLN A 25 -5.56 -13.46 -7.85
C GLN A 25 -6.62 -12.60 -7.16
N LEU A 26 -7.04 -12.94 -5.94
CA LEU A 26 -7.89 -12.12 -5.08
C LEU A 26 -7.20 -10.80 -4.68
N GLN A 27 -5.88 -10.84 -4.43
CA GLN A 27 -5.09 -9.64 -4.15
C GLN A 27 -4.92 -8.70 -5.36
N GLN A 28 -4.96 -9.23 -6.60
CA GLN A 28 -4.79 -8.45 -7.82
C GLN A 28 -6.07 -7.73 -8.29
N ASN A 29 -7.24 -8.21 -7.91
CA ASN A 29 -8.54 -7.72 -8.38
C ASN A 29 -9.35 -6.97 -7.32
N ALA A 30 -8.89 -6.91 -6.09
CA ALA A 30 -9.61 -6.26 -5.01
C ALA A 30 -9.61 -4.73 -5.18
N ALA A 31 -10.78 -4.11 -5.03
CA ALA A 31 -10.86 -2.69 -4.75
C ALA A 31 -10.33 -2.41 -3.33
N THR A 32 -9.96 -1.15 -3.02
CA THR A 32 -9.79 -0.77 -1.61
C THR A 32 -11.11 -1.02 -0.89
N PRO A 33 -11.07 -1.42 0.41
CA PRO A 33 -12.29 -1.55 1.20
C PRO A 33 -13.13 -0.27 1.10
N GLU A 34 -14.44 -0.41 1.12
CA GLU A 34 -15.31 0.72 1.31
C GLU A 34 -15.04 1.37 2.67
N TYR A 35 -15.18 2.69 2.71
CA TYR A 35 -15.00 3.42 3.95
C TYR A 35 -16.22 3.18 4.86
N VAL A 36 -15.97 2.54 6.00
CA VAL A 36 -16.95 2.35 7.07
C VAL A 36 -16.37 2.99 8.32
N TYR A 37 -17.11 3.95 8.90
CA TYR A 37 -16.69 4.56 10.15
C TYR A 37 -17.00 3.63 11.33
N VAL A 38 -15.95 3.30 12.10
CA VAL A 38 -16.04 2.58 13.37
C VAL A 38 -15.34 3.43 14.42
N GLU A 39 -16.09 3.87 15.42
CA GLU A 39 -15.57 4.73 16.49
C GLU A 39 -14.35 4.12 17.18
N GLY A 40 -13.33 4.94 17.34
CA GLY A 40 -12.05 4.54 17.93
C GLY A 40 -11.13 3.75 17.00
N TYR A 41 -11.59 3.20 15.87
CA TYR A 41 -10.80 2.36 14.98
C TYR A 41 -10.60 2.96 13.58
N THR A 42 -11.57 3.73 13.08
CA THR A 42 -11.50 4.32 11.74
C THR A 42 -11.15 5.80 11.82
N ALA A 43 -10.18 6.23 11.02
CA ALA A 43 -9.85 7.64 10.83
C ALA A 43 -10.99 8.33 10.07
N TYR A 44 -11.25 9.60 10.36
CA TYR A 44 -12.28 10.40 9.66
C TYR A 44 -11.72 11.71 9.14
N MET A 45 -12.45 12.33 8.21
CA MET A 45 -12.04 13.59 7.61
C MET A 45 -12.56 14.79 8.42
N ARG A 46 -11.69 15.78 8.66
CA ARG A 46 -12.05 17.12 9.10
C ARG A 46 -11.48 18.13 8.10
N GLY A 47 -12.33 18.63 7.22
CA GLY A 47 -11.87 19.37 6.05
C GLY A 47 -10.98 18.50 5.16
N ASN A 48 -9.79 18.96 4.82
CA ASN A 48 -8.80 18.23 4.01
C ASN A 48 -7.81 17.37 4.85
N LYS A 49 -7.97 17.32 6.16
CA LYS A 49 -7.10 16.59 7.08
C LYS A 49 -7.80 15.35 7.63
N ALA A 50 -7.03 14.28 7.86
CA ALA A 50 -7.49 13.10 8.55
C ALA A 50 -7.31 13.24 10.07
N VAL A 51 -8.30 12.77 10.83
CA VAL A 51 -8.24 12.66 12.29
C VAL A 51 -7.99 11.20 12.63
N ALA A 52 -6.93 10.95 13.38
CA ALA A 52 -6.55 9.60 13.78
C ALA A 52 -7.53 9.04 14.82
N PRO A 53 -7.89 7.73 14.72
CA PRO A 53 -8.78 7.11 15.69
C PRO A 53 -8.09 6.97 17.06
N SER A 54 -8.88 7.03 18.14
CA SER A 54 -8.37 7.02 19.52
C SER A 54 -7.56 5.76 19.84
N LYS A 55 -8.02 4.61 19.35
CA LYS A 55 -7.41 3.28 19.59
C LYS A 55 -6.24 2.96 18.65
N ALA A 56 -5.92 3.85 17.69
CA ALA A 56 -4.79 3.62 16.78
C ALA A 56 -3.44 3.64 17.53
N PRO A 57 -2.50 2.74 17.19
CA PRO A 57 -1.15 2.76 17.70
C PRO A 57 -0.46 4.12 17.46
N LYS A 58 0.48 4.50 18.33
CA LYS A 58 1.22 5.77 18.25
C LYS A 58 1.85 6.02 16.85
N ARG A 59 2.40 4.98 16.21
CA ARG A 59 2.99 5.09 14.87
C ARG A 59 1.95 5.40 13.79
N ILE A 60 0.73 4.84 13.89
CA ILE A 60 -0.38 5.16 12.96
C ILE A 60 -0.84 6.60 13.15
N LYS A 61 -0.96 7.07 14.40
CA LYS A 61 -1.27 8.49 14.69
C LYS A 61 -0.20 9.42 14.10
N LYS A 62 1.10 9.08 14.23
CA LYS A 62 2.20 9.85 13.63
C LYS A 62 2.13 9.83 12.10
N LEU A 63 1.80 8.68 11.48
CA LEU A 63 1.67 8.57 10.03
C LEU A 63 0.56 9.48 9.50
N ILE A 64 -0.61 9.48 10.16
CA ILE A 64 -1.73 10.35 9.78
C ILE A 64 -1.34 11.83 9.95
N ALA A 65 -0.69 12.19 11.06
CA ALA A 65 -0.20 13.54 11.28
C ALA A 65 0.82 13.98 10.22
N ALA A 66 1.70 13.07 9.80
CA ALA A 66 2.66 13.34 8.71
C ALA A 66 1.95 13.54 7.35
N GLY A 67 0.94 12.71 7.03
CA GLY A 67 0.11 12.91 5.85
C GLY A 67 -0.54 14.30 5.83
N ASN A 68 -1.07 14.73 6.97
CA ASN A 68 -1.68 16.05 7.11
C ASN A 68 -0.71 17.22 6.88
N LYS A 69 0.60 17.02 7.07
CA LYS A 69 1.61 18.06 6.77
C LYS A 69 1.77 18.31 5.27
N ILE A 70 1.49 17.33 4.42
CA ILE A 70 1.79 17.38 2.98
C ILE A 70 0.55 17.33 2.07
N VAL A 71 -0.68 17.31 2.62
CA VAL A 71 -1.91 17.29 1.81
C VAL A 71 -2.11 18.53 0.93
N HIS A 72 -1.42 19.62 1.19
CA HIS A 72 -1.46 20.86 0.39
C HIS A 72 -0.35 20.91 -0.67
N CYS A 73 0.66 20.04 -0.59
CA CYS A 73 1.76 20.03 -1.54
C CYS A 73 1.30 19.60 -2.93
N PRO A 74 1.86 20.17 -4.01
CA PRO A 74 1.55 19.74 -5.37
C PRO A 74 2.19 18.39 -5.69
N TYR A 75 1.67 17.74 -6.74
CA TYR A 75 2.36 16.60 -7.35
C TYR A 75 3.60 17.09 -8.09
N ARG A 76 4.75 16.47 -7.79
CA ARG A 76 6.00 16.69 -8.52
C ARG A 76 6.69 15.35 -8.75
N ARG A 77 6.89 14.99 -10.02
CA ARG A 77 7.62 13.76 -10.37
C ARG A 77 9.02 13.77 -9.76
N GLY A 78 9.38 12.68 -9.03
CA GLY A 78 10.63 12.58 -8.28
C GLY A 78 10.63 13.37 -6.97
N GLY A 79 9.54 14.05 -6.61
CA GLY A 79 9.43 14.78 -5.35
C GLY A 79 9.37 13.86 -4.13
N GLY A 80 9.99 14.26 -3.01
CA GLY A 80 10.07 13.50 -1.77
C GLY A 80 11.17 12.43 -1.72
N HIS A 81 12.10 12.41 -2.71
CA HIS A 81 13.16 11.38 -2.82
C HIS A 81 14.56 11.86 -2.47
N GLY A 82 14.82 13.14 -2.32
CA GLY A 82 16.15 13.66 -2.04
C GLY A 82 16.26 14.51 -0.78
N ARG A 83 15.12 14.90 -0.22
CA ARG A 83 15.04 15.76 0.96
C ARG A 83 14.06 15.19 1.96
N HIS A 84 14.29 15.46 3.25
CA HIS A 84 13.36 15.02 4.29
C HIS A 84 11.99 15.68 4.13
N VAL A 85 11.96 16.98 3.89
CA VAL A 85 10.77 17.75 3.52
C VAL A 85 10.98 18.34 2.14
N ASP A 86 10.00 18.21 1.27
CA ASP A 86 10.05 18.71 -0.10
C ASP A 86 8.86 19.63 -0.40
N SER A 87 8.99 20.47 -1.45
CA SER A 87 7.94 21.38 -1.91
C SER A 87 6.83 20.71 -2.73
N GLY A 88 7.04 19.45 -3.13
CA GLY A 88 6.08 18.63 -3.86
C GLY A 88 6.44 17.16 -3.76
N TYR A 89 5.48 16.29 -3.98
CA TYR A 89 5.65 14.85 -3.78
C TYR A 89 5.05 14.05 -4.93
N ASP A 90 5.76 13.01 -5.38
CA ASP A 90 5.15 11.96 -6.18
C ASP A 90 4.51 10.87 -5.30
N CYS A 91 3.95 9.83 -5.92
CA CYS A 91 3.27 8.76 -5.19
C CYS A 91 4.19 8.04 -4.19
N SER A 92 5.39 7.69 -4.59
CA SER A 92 6.35 6.97 -3.75
C SER A 92 7.08 7.90 -2.76
N GLY A 93 7.30 9.14 -3.12
CA GLY A 93 7.85 10.16 -2.23
C GLY A 93 6.91 10.50 -1.08
N SER A 94 5.61 10.66 -1.35
CA SER A 94 4.61 10.92 -0.31
C SER A 94 4.44 9.73 0.65
N VAL A 95 4.35 8.51 0.12
CA VAL A 95 4.30 7.28 0.92
C VAL A 95 5.57 7.12 1.75
N GLY A 96 6.75 7.30 1.15
CA GLY A 96 8.04 7.25 1.85
C GLY A 96 8.13 8.29 2.97
N PHE A 97 7.69 9.52 2.72
CA PHE A 97 7.67 10.58 3.73
C PHE A 97 6.87 10.17 4.98
N VAL A 98 5.61 9.76 4.81
CA VAL A 98 4.76 9.43 5.97
C VAL A 98 5.23 8.19 6.72
N LEU A 99 5.83 7.21 6.03
CA LEU A 99 6.41 6.02 6.67
C LEU A 99 7.68 6.36 7.46
N ARG A 100 8.54 7.25 6.96
CA ARG A 100 9.71 7.74 7.70
C ARG A 100 9.32 8.53 8.95
N GLU A 101 8.37 9.46 8.83
CA GLU A 101 7.87 10.24 9.96
C GLU A 101 7.23 9.36 11.05
N ALA A 102 6.59 8.27 10.65
CA ALA A 102 6.02 7.29 11.58
C ALA A 102 7.06 6.33 12.20
N GLY A 103 8.33 6.39 11.74
CA GLY A 103 9.39 5.46 12.15
C GLY A 103 9.16 4.02 11.65
N MET A 104 8.43 3.86 10.54
CA MET A 104 8.18 2.58 9.87
C MET A 104 9.17 2.31 8.73
N MET A 105 9.96 3.31 8.38
CA MET A 105 11.05 3.26 7.40
C MET A 105 12.23 4.07 7.91
N GLY A 106 13.45 3.69 7.56
CA GLY A 106 14.66 4.44 7.95
C GLY A 106 14.65 5.87 7.42
N ARG A 107 15.16 6.82 8.19
CA ARG A 107 15.10 8.27 7.90
C ARG A 107 15.65 8.66 6.53
N VAL A 108 16.71 7.99 6.10
CA VAL A 108 17.39 8.25 4.81
C VAL A 108 17.03 7.22 3.74
N GLN A 109 16.01 6.40 3.97
CA GLN A 109 15.55 5.43 2.98
C GLN A 109 14.52 6.07 2.06
N TYR A 110 14.85 6.14 0.78
CA TYR A 110 13.97 6.58 -0.29
C TYR A 110 13.67 5.40 -1.19
N ARG A 111 12.41 5.20 -1.56
CA ARG A 111 11.98 4.07 -2.37
C ARG A 111 11.07 4.53 -3.49
N THR A 112 11.31 4.00 -4.68
CA THR A 112 10.41 4.10 -5.82
C THR A 112 9.23 3.14 -5.66
N SER A 113 8.15 3.32 -6.41
CA SER A 113 7.03 2.38 -6.44
C SER A 113 7.48 0.95 -6.76
N ARG A 114 8.49 0.76 -7.63
CA ARG A 114 9.06 -0.56 -7.94
C ARG A 114 9.71 -1.21 -6.70
N GLN A 115 10.40 -0.44 -5.88
CA GLN A 115 11.05 -0.94 -4.66
C GLN A 115 10.04 -1.23 -3.53
N PHE A 116 8.86 -0.61 -3.56
CA PHE A 116 7.76 -0.94 -2.64
C PHE A 116 7.12 -2.30 -2.93
N LEU A 117 7.29 -2.88 -4.13
CA LEU A 117 6.80 -4.23 -4.44
C LEU A 117 7.37 -5.32 -3.53
N SER A 118 8.59 -5.13 -3.01
CA SER A 118 9.26 -6.05 -2.09
C SER A 118 9.36 -5.52 -0.66
N TRP A 119 8.73 -4.38 -0.35
CA TRP A 119 8.77 -3.79 0.98
C TRP A 119 7.70 -4.37 1.91
N GLY A 120 8.05 -4.58 3.19
CA GLY A 120 7.14 -5.17 4.17
C GLY A 120 6.82 -6.64 3.88
N LYS A 121 5.72 -7.13 4.43
CA LYS A 121 5.19 -8.47 4.19
C LYS A 121 4.00 -8.44 3.24
N PRO A 122 3.75 -9.50 2.45
CA PRO A 122 2.53 -9.64 1.66
C PRO A 122 1.28 -9.66 2.54
N GLY A 123 0.17 -9.17 2.01
CA GLY A 123 -1.13 -9.17 2.67
C GLY A 123 -1.57 -7.82 3.22
N TYR A 124 -2.77 -7.82 3.79
CA TYR A 124 -3.38 -6.65 4.41
C TYR A 124 -2.86 -6.43 5.82
N GLY A 125 -2.66 -5.19 6.21
CA GLY A 125 -2.39 -4.80 7.59
C GLY A 125 -3.68 -4.43 8.32
N LYS A 126 -3.68 -4.55 9.64
CA LYS A 126 -4.82 -4.15 10.49
C LYS A 126 -5.09 -2.64 10.44
N TRP A 127 -4.03 -1.84 10.43
CA TRP A 127 -4.09 -0.37 10.49
C TRP A 127 -3.54 0.30 9.25
N LEU A 128 -2.61 -0.38 8.54
CA LEU A 128 -1.89 0.17 7.41
C LEU A 128 -1.71 -0.89 6.32
N THR A 129 -2.25 -0.62 5.15
CA THR A 129 -1.99 -1.41 3.94
C THR A 129 -1.36 -0.53 2.88
N VAL A 130 -0.26 -0.98 2.29
CA VAL A 130 0.39 -0.37 1.14
C VAL A 130 -0.09 -1.06 -0.11
N TYR A 131 -0.72 -0.32 -1.00
CA TYR A 131 -1.13 -0.78 -2.33
C TYR A 131 -0.08 -0.34 -3.34
N VAL A 132 0.51 -1.28 -4.04
CA VAL A 132 1.63 -0.99 -4.94
C VAL A 132 1.56 -1.76 -6.25
N LYS A 133 1.88 -1.07 -7.34
CA LYS A 133 2.20 -1.65 -8.65
C LYS A 133 3.37 -0.90 -9.27
N ARG A 134 3.89 -1.39 -10.40
CA ARG A 134 4.88 -0.61 -11.17
C ARG A 134 4.24 0.74 -11.54
N GLY A 135 4.93 1.83 -11.23
CA GLY A 135 4.51 3.19 -11.55
C GLY A 135 3.55 3.84 -10.55
N HIS A 136 3.02 3.12 -9.55
CA HIS A 136 2.16 3.75 -8.53
C HIS A 136 2.16 3.03 -7.19
N VAL A 137 2.05 3.82 -6.12
CA VAL A 137 1.91 3.34 -4.74
C VAL A 137 1.05 4.31 -3.95
N PHE A 138 0.21 3.78 -3.06
CA PHE A 138 -0.62 4.56 -2.14
C PHE A 138 -0.89 3.75 -0.86
N LEU A 139 -1.50 4.37 0.15
CA LEU A 139 -1.81 3.75 1.43
C LEU A 139 -3.32 3.71 1.69
N VAL A 140 -3.76 2.70 2.44
CA VAL A 140 -4.99 2.75 3.23
C VAL A 140 -4.58 2.69 4.69
N VAL A 141 -4.98 3.72 5.46
CA VAL A 141 -4.56 3.92 6.86
C VAL A 141 -5.81 4.10 7.71
N ALA A 142 -6.07 3.16 8.61
CA ALA A 142 -7.26 3.20 9.46
C ALA A 142 -8.56 3.53 8.66
N GLY A 143 -8.73 2.90 7.48
CA GLY A 143 -9.87 3.07 6.60
C GLY A 143 -9.77 4.21 5.57
N LEU A 144 -8.93 5.21 5.77
CA LEU A 144 -8.76 6.30 4.80
C LEU A 144 -7.66 6.00 3.78
N ARG A 145 -7.92 6.29 2.51
CA ARG A 145 -6.92 6.21 1.44
C ARG A 145 -6.08 7.48 1.39
N PHE A 146 -4.75 7.35 1.42
CA PHE A 146 -3.78 8.42 1.21
C PHE A 146 -3.10 8.22 -0.13
N ASP A 147 -3.33 9.11 -1.08
CA ASP A 147 -2.98 8.90 -2.49
C ASP A 147 -2.69 10.23 -3.20
N THR A 148 -1.88 10.18 -4.25
CA THR A 148 -1.62 11.29 -5.18
C THR A 148 -2.48 11.23 -6.44
N SER A 149 -3.28 10.19 -6.63
CA SER A 149 -4.16 10.03 -7.79
C SER A 149 -5.64 10.05 -7.40
N GLY A 150 -6.50 10.31 -8.38
CA GLY A 150 -7.96 10.39 -8.19
C GLY A 150 -8.51 11.81 -8.23
N THR A 151 -7.69 12.78 -8.63
CA THR A 151 -8.07 14.18 -8.83
C THR A 151 -7.39 14.74 -10.09
N ARG A 152 -7.49 16.03 -10.32
CA ARG A 152 -6.86 16.73 -11.45
C ARG A 152 -5.34 16.55 -11.46
N THR A 153 -4.73 16.59 -12.64
CA THR A 153 -3.27 16.67 -12.83
C THR A 153 -2.67 17.78 -11.97
N GLY A 154 -1.54 17.51 -11.34
CA GLY A 154 -0.83 18.48 -10.49
C GLY A 154 -1.27 18.49 -9.01
N ILE A 155 -2.36 17.83 -8.65
CA ILE A 155 -2.75 17.68 -7.25
C ILE A 155 -1.96 16.54 -6.63
N GLY A 156 -1.20 16.85 -5.58
CA GLY A 156 -0.36 15.91 -4.85
C GLY A 156 -1.11 15.03 -3.86
N PRO A 157 -0.46 14.64 -2.75
CA PRO A 157 -1.04 13.72 -1.78
C PRO A 157 -2.29 14.28 -1.11
N ARG A 158 -3.32 13.44 -0.96
CA ARG A 158 -4.61 13.75 -0.35
C ARG A 158 -5.17 12.54 0.39
N TRP A 159 -6.07 12.81 1.33
CA TRP A 159 -6.90 11.82 1.99
C TRP A 159 -8.24 11.65 1.26
N TYR A 160 -8.74 10.42 1.22
CA TYR A 160 -10.00 10.08 0.56
C TYR A 160 -10.78 9.06 1.38
N THR A 161 -12.10 9.25 1.51
CA THR A 161 -13.04 8.22 1.95
C THR A 161 -13.47 7.31 0.81
N LYS A 162 -13.41 7.82 -0.43
CA LYS A 162 -13.84 7.09 -1.62
C LYS A 162 -12.89 5.92 -1.92
N SER A 163 -13.47 4.73 -2.09
CA SER A 163 -12.76 3.54 -2.56
C SER A 163 -12.22 3.71 -3.98
N ARG A 164 -11.25 2.87 -4.38
CA ARG A 164 -10.75 2.81 -5.76
C ARG A 164 -10.53 1.38 -6.23
N LYS A 165 -10.68 1.14 -7.53
CA LYS A 165 -10.30 -0.12 -8.17
C LYS A 165 -8.79 -0.34 -8.04
N CYS A 166 -8.38 -1.56 -7.70
CA CYS A 166 -7.01 -1.95 -7.40
C CYS A 166 -6.49 -3.06 -8.32
N ALA A 167 -7.05 -3.21 -9.52
CA ALA A 167 -6.56 -4.17 -10.51
C ALA A 167 -5.06 -3.95 -10.76
N GLY A 168 -4.27 -5.02 -10.67
CA GLY A 168 -2.81 -5.02 -10.83
C GLY A 168 -2.01 -4.47 -9.66
N PHE A 169 -2.65 -4.13 -8.52
CA PHE A 169 -1.94 -3.77 -7.30
C PHE A 169 -1.67 -5.00 -6.43
N TYR A 170 -0.48 -5.06 -5.87
CA TYR A 170 -0.11 -5.93 -4.75
C TYR A 170 -0.34 -5.19 -3.45
N VAL A 171 -0.69 -5.94 -2.40
CA VAL A 171 -0.84 -5.39 -1.05
C VAL A 171 0.32 -5.80 -0.16
N ARG A 172 0.80 -4.85 0.63
CA ARG A 172 1.92 -5.01 1.56
C ARG A 172 1.56 -4.37 2.90
N HIS A 173 2.14 -4.84 3.97
CA HIS A 173 1.96 -4.25 5.30
C HIS A 173 3.24 -4.29 6.12
N VAL A 174 3.29 -3.48 7.16
CA VAL A 174 4.30 -3.56 8.22
C VAL A 174 3.77 -4.52 9.28
N PRO A 175 4.51 -5.56 9.69
CA PRO A 175 4.10 -6.44 10.78
C PRO A 175 3.71 -5.66 12.03
N GLY A 176 2.57 -6.03 12.63
CA GLY A 176 2.02 -5.34 13.81
C GLY A 176 1.13 -4.11 13.52
N PHE A 177 0.93 -3.75 12.25
CA PHE A 177 0.10 -2.60 11.87
C PHE A 177 -0.92 -2.90 10.79
#